data_bda733ddf7fbde0a68a3d835b19a35b2
#
_entry.id   bda733ddf7fbde0a68a3d835b19a35b2
#
_cell.length_a   1.000
_cell.length_b   1.000
_cell.length_c   1.000
_cell.angle_alpha   90.00
_cell.angle_beta   90.00
_cell.angle_gamma   90.00
#
_symmetry.space_group_name_H-M   'P 1'
#
loop_
_entity.id
_entity.type
_entity.pdbx_description
1 polymer ?
#
loop_
_entity_poly.entity_id
_entity_poly.type
_entity_poly.pdbx_seq_one_letter_code
_entity_poly.pdbx_strand_id
1 'polypeptide(L)'
;MSNIPIIKLYGTDGCHKTNYYKLLLDETKLPYQFLDVEENEEYAEELRNLYENKKLNFPTITIGKKKLRNPYKSELEKWLNKLIPSRLEIVHDKENNQYTLDINGELAKVKYQLKNNKMYLVHSEVPYNLRGQGIGKVLVEKTFEKLTSEGHKAIAICSYVKAVAKRSEKWKTIIE
;
A
#
# COMPACT_ATOMS: atom_id res chain seq x y z
N MET A 1 -4.02 14.78 7.33
CA MET A 1 -3.12 14.55 6.17
C MET A 1 -2.38 13.25 6.41
N SER A 2 -2.52 12.26 5.53
CA SER A 2 -1.73 11.03 5.62
C SER A 2 -0.26 11.37 5.36
N ASN A 3 0.58 11.20 6.37
CA ASN A 3 2.01 11.48 6.23
C ASN A 3 2.63 10.38 5.38
N ILE A 4 2.83 10.66 4.09
CA ILE A 4 3.48 9.72 3.16
C ILE A 4 4.94 9.57 3.64
N PRO A 5 5.40 8.34 3.95
CA PRO A 5 6.77 8.14 4.35
C PRO A 5 7.73 8.54 3.23
N ILE A 6 8.86 9.15 3.61
CA ILE A 6 9.89 9.58 2.65
C ILE A 6 10.45 8.33 1.96
N ILE A 7 10.45 8.35 0.62
CA ILE A 7 11.08 7.33 -0.21
C ILE A 7 12.44 7.87 -0.66
N LYS A 8 13.50 7.09 -0.45
CA LYS A 8 14.85 7.41 -0.91
C LYS A 8 15.39 6.25 -1.74
N LEU A 9 16.03 6.57 -2.86
CA LEU A 9 16.79 5.63 -3.70
C LEU A 9 18.27 6.00 -3.63
N TYR A 10 19.06 5.15 -3.01
CA TYR A 10 20.52 5.26 -2.98
C TYR A 10 21.11 4.46 -4.14
N GLY A 11 21.94 5.09 -4.94
CA GLY A 11 22.55 4.47 -6.11
C GLY A 11 23.48 5.40 -6.84
N THR A 12 23.83 5.07 -8.07
CA THR A 12 24.66 5.90 -8.93
C THR A 12 24.02 6.03 -10.32
N ASP A 13 24.23 7.14 -10.99
CA ASP A 13 23.70 7.37 -12.34
C ASP A 13 24.26 6.38 -13.38
N GLY A 14 25.48 5.92 -13.20
CA GLY A 14 26.11 4.91 -14.07
C GLY A 14 25.59 3.49 -13.87
N CYS A 15 24.81 3.21 -12.83
CA CYS A 15 24.34 1.87 -12.51
C CYS A 15 23.00 1.56 -13.20
N HIS A 16 22.98 0.58 -14.11
CA HIS A 16 21.75 0.16 -14.81
C HIS A 16 20.64 -0.31 -13.85
N LYS A 17 20.98 -0.91 -12.71
CA LYS A 17 19.99 -1.30 -11.68
C LYS A 17 19.39 -0.09 -11.00
N THR A 18 20.18 0.93 -10.69
CA THR A 18 19.69 2.20 -10.16
C THR A 18 18.70 2.83 -11.12
N ASN A 19 19.04 2.89 -12.41
CA ASN A 19 18.17 3.45 -13.43
C ASN A 19 16.88 2.65 -13.60
N TYR A 20 16.93 1.33 -13.47
CA TYR A 20 15.73 0.50 -13.44
C TYR A 20 14.78 0.89 -12.28
N TYR A 21 15.32 1.13 -11.06
CA TYR A 21 14.48 1.57 -9.94
C TYR A 21 13.97 3.00 -10.07
N LYS A 22 14.72 3.90 -10.70
CA LYS A 22 14.20 5.23 -11.06
C LYS A 22 12.93 5.09 -11.88
N LEU A 23 12.95 4.30 -12.95
CA LEU A 23 11.78 4.06 -13.80
C LEU A 23 10.61 3.45 -12.99
N LEU A 24 10.87 2.44 -12.15
CA LEU A 24 9.82 1.84 -11.32
C LEU A 24 9.20 2.83 -10.34
N LEU A 25 9.99 3.68 -9.72
CA LEU A 25 9.49 4.69 -8.78
C LEU A 25 8.73 5.80 -9.51
N ASP A 26 9.19 6.23 -10.68
CA ASP A 26 8.51 7.20 -11.53
C ASP A 26 7.11 6.70 -11.96
N GLU A 27 6.97 5.40 -12.31
CA GLU A 27 5.69 4.76 -12.60
C GLU A 27 4.69 4.88 -11.43
N THR A 28 5.18 4.92 -10.19
CA THR A 28 4.31 5.03 -9.01
C THR A 28 3.69 6.41 -8.83
N LYS A 29 4.25 7.43 -9.47
CA LYS A 29 3.92 8.86 -9.28
C LYS A 29 4.05 9.34 -7.82
N LEU A 30 4.74 8.59 -6.98
CA LEU A 30 5.06 8.99 -5.61
C LEU A 30 6.35 9.82 -5.60
N PRO A 31 6.41 10.88 -4.79
CA PRO A 31 7.64 11.63 -4.63
C PRO A 31 8.72 10.76 -3.98
N TYR A 32 9.92 10.77 -4.54
CA TYR A 32 11.08 10.14 -3.95
C TYR A 32 12.33 11.01 -4.13
N GLN A 33 13.35 10.77 -3.34
CA GLN A 33 14.65 11.40 -3.42
C GLN A 33 15.65 10.41 -4.00
N PHE A 34 16.31 10.79 -5.10
CA PHE A 34 17.49 10.08 -5.59
C PHE A 34 18.74 10.64 -4.91
N LEU A 35 19.54 9.76 -4.35
CA LEU A 35 20.75 10.07 -3.60
C LEU A 35 21.92 9.37 -4.27
N ASP A 36 22.67 10.14 -5.08
CA ASP A 36 23.86 9.61 -5.74
C ASP A 36 25.00 9.48 -4.72
N VAL A 37 25.41 8.24 -4.49
CA VAL A 37 26.41 7.90 -3.46
C VAL A 37 27.85 7.93 -3.97
N GLU A 38 28.06 8.14 -5.27
CA GLU A 38 29.40 8.40 -5.84
C GLU A 38 29.69 9.91 -5.91
N GLU A 39 28.64 10.71 -6.20
CA GLU A 39 28.80 12.15 -6.34
C GLU A 39 28.72 12.90 -4.98
N ASN A 40 28.14 12.28 -3.94
CA ASN A 40 27.94 12.93 -2.66
C ASN A 40 28.30 12.01 -1.47
N GLU A 41 29.37 12.37 -0.75
CA GLU A 41 29.87 11.59 0.39
C GLU A 41 28.90 11.56 1.59
N GLU A 42 28.07 12.59 1.78
CA GLU A 42 27.04 12.57 2.84
C GLU A 42 25.99 11.48 2.56
N TYR A 43 25.60 11.30 1.30
CA TYR A 43 24.68 10.23 0.88
C TYR A 43 25.33 8.85 0.98
N ALA A 44 26.60 8.77 0.65
CA ALA A 44 27.38 7.55 0.83
C ALA A 44 27.45 7.14 2.30
N GLU A 45 27.71 8.09 3.20
CA GLU A 45 27.78 7.84 4.64
C GLU A 45 26.39 7.50 5.21
N GLU A 46 25.33 8.17 4.76
CA GLU A 46 23.95 7.83 5.12
C GLU A 46 23.65 6.37 4.73
N LEU A 47 24.01 5.95 3.51
CA LEU A 47 23.83 4.57 3.06
C LEU A 47 24.63 3.57 3.88
N ARG A 48 25.91 3.86 4.18
CA ARG A 48 26.76 2.99 5.02
C ARG A 48 26.11 2.78 6.40
N ASN A 49 25.52 3.83 6.98
CA ASN A 49 24.89 3.78 8.29
C ASN A 49 23.57 2.97 8.32
N LEU A 50 22.98 2.67 7.16
CA LEU A 50 21.85 1.74 7.09
C LEU A 50 22.27 0.28 7.30
N TYR A 51 23.55 -0.04 7.24
CA TYR A 51 24.06 -1.41 7.28
C TYR A 51 25.11 -1.61 8.38
N GLU A 52 25.01 -2.73 9.07
CA GLU A 52 25.99 -3.11 10.12
C GLU A 52 27.40 -3.23 9.57
N ASN A 53 27.55 -3.75 8.33
CA ASN A 53 28.82 -3.94 7.66
C ASN A 53 29.45 -2.64 7.13
N LYS A 54 28.76 -1.50 7.26
CA LYS A 54 29.21 -0.18 6.79
C LYS A 54 29.64 -0.10 5.32
N LYS A 55 29.11 -1.00 4.48
CA LYS A 55 29.43 -1.01 3.02
C LYS A 55 28.39 -0.22 2.23
N LEU A 56 28.83 0.30 1.07
CA LEU A 56 27.97 0.93 0.08
C LEU A 56 27.15 -0.14 -0.65
N ASN A 57 26.03 -0.53 -0.03
CA ASN A 57 25.13 -1.55 -0.57
C ASN A 57 24.06 -0.89 -1.45
N PHE A 58 24.41 -0.54 -2.69
CA PHE A 58 23.41 0.03 -3.63
C PHE A 58 23.11 -0.92 -4.81
N PRO A 59 22.00 -0.76 -5.51
CA PRO A 59 20.89 0.16 -5.15
C PRO A 59 20.15 -0.29 -3.89
N THR A 60 19.84 0.68 -3.03
CA THR A 60 19.01 0.50 -1.84
C THR A 60 17.86 1.49 -1.89
N ILE A 61 16.64 1.02 -1.60
CA ILE A 61 15.45 1.85 -1.47
C ILE A 61 15.03 1.86 0.00
N THR A 62 14.76 3.04 0.55
CA THR A 62 14.10 3.15 1.85
C THR A 62 12.69 3.72 1.69
N ILE A 63 11.74 3.21 2.46
CA ILE A 63 10.37 3.71 2.57
C ILE A 63 10.14 3.99 4.06
N GLY A 64 10.37 5.21 4.49
CA GLY A 64 10.49 5.54 5.90
C GLY A 64 11.60 4.71 6.56
N LYS A 65 11.25 3.90 7.57
CA LYS A 65 12.21 3.01 8.27
C LYS A 65 12.47 1.67 7.58
N LYS A 66 11.68 1.35 6.54
CA LYS A 66 11.87 0.07 5.81
C LYS A 66 12.99 0.22 4.79
N LYS A 67 13.94 -0.69 4.84
CA LYS A 67 15.09 -0.79 3.93
C LYS A 67 14.93 -2.00 3.01
N LEU A 68 15.17 -1.81 1.72
CA LEU A 68 15.10 -2.82 0.66
C LEU A 68 16.38 -2.72 -0.17
N ARG A 69 17.18 -3.79 -0.20
CA ARG A 69 18.38 -3.86 -1.02
C ARG A 69 18.08 -4.63 -2.29
N ASN A 70 18.21 -3.97 -3.43
CA ASN A 70 18.00 -4.58 -4.75
C ASN A 70 16.74 -5.47 -4.81
N PRO A 71 15.55 -4.93 -4.38
CA PRO A 71 14.33 -5.73 -4.27
C PRO A 71 13.79 -6.17 -5.64
N TYR A 72 13.09 -7.30 -5.70
CA TYR A 72 12.25 -7.59 -6.86
C TYR A 72 11.11 -6.56 -6.97
N LYS A 73 10.59 -6.34 -8.19
CA LYS A 73 9.46 -5.41 -8.42
C LYS A 73 8.29 -5.74 -7.48
N SER A 74 7.94 -7.00 -7.34
CA SER A 74 6.86 -7.47 -6.46
C SER A 74 7.10 -7.16 -4.98
N GLU A 75 8.35 -7.22 -4.52
CA GLU A 75 8.71 -6.88 -3.15
C GLU A 75 8.61 -5.37 -2.92
N LEU A 76 9.10 -4.55 -3.85
CA LEU A 76 8.97 -3.10 -3.79
C LEU A 76 7.49 -2.69 -3.75
N GLU A 77 6.67 -3.21 -4.66
CA GLU A 77 5.22 -2.96 -4.72
C GLU A 77 4.51 -3.36 -3.43
N LYS A 78 4.82 -4.54 -2.88
CA LYS A 78 4.30 -5.01 -1.59
C LYS A 78 4.52 -3.99 -0.47
N TRP A 79 5.73 -3.47 -0.35
CA TRP A 79 6.05 -2.52 0.71
C TRP A 79 5.47 -1.14 0.46
N LEU A 80 5.43 -0.66 -0.78
CA LEU A 80 4.75 0.58 -1.15
C LEU A 80 3.26 0.50 -0.80
N ASN A 81 2.57 -0.59 -1.18
CA ASN A 81 1.14 -0.78 -0.87
C ASN A 81 0.87 -0.87 0.64
N LYS A 82 1.78 -1.50 1.39
CA LYS A 82 1.66 -1.66 2.85
C LYS A 82 1.90 -0.36 3.60
N LEU A 83 2.90 0.43 3.20
CA LEU A 83 3.34 1.62 3.92
C LEU A 83 2.70 2.91 3.40
N ILE A 84 2.19 2.90 2.16
CA ILE A 84 1.52 4.02 1.51
C ILE A 84 0.17 3.54 0.93
N PRO A 85 -0.76 3.09 1.77
CA PRO A 85 -2.05 2.60 1.28
C PRO A 85 -2.90 3.69 0.61
N SER A 86 -2.59 4.97 0.85
CA SER A 86 -3.25 6.11 0.20
C SER A 86 -3.08 6.13 -1.33
N ARG A 87 -2.04 5.47 -1.87
CA ARG A 87 -1.85 5.32 -3.32
C ARG A 87 -2.87 4.39 -4.00
N LEU A 88 -3.56 3.57 -3.22
CA LEU A 88 -4.54 2.61 -3.71
C LEU A 88 -5.92 3.25 -3.72
N GLU A 89 -6.60 3.21 -4.85
CA GLU A 89 -7.91 3.77 -5.03
C GLU A 89 -8.99 2.68 -4.93
N ILE A 90 -10.05 2.96 -4.15
CA ILE A 90 -11.21 2.10 -4.02
C ILE A 90 -12.32 2.57 -4.97
N VAL A 91 -12.85 1.67 -5.77
CA VAL A 91 -13.95 1.93 -6.70
C VAL A 91 -15.23 1.29 -6.17
N HIS A 92 -16.33 2.04 -6.17
CA HIS A 92 -17.67 1.52 -5.87
C HIS A 92 -18.33 1.04 -7.17
N ASP A 93 -18.29 -0.25 -7.42
CA ASP A 93 -18.96 -0.92 -8.52
C ASP A 93 -20.41 -1.25 -8.13
N LYS A 94 -21.29 -0.30 -8.37
CA LYS A 94 -22.72 -0.42 -7.98
C LYS A 94 -23.47 -1.48 -8.78
N GLU A 95 -23.07 -1.72 -10.02
CA GLU A 95 -23.72 -2.70 -10.89
C GLU A 95 -23.55 -4.13 -10.36
N ASN A 96 -22.36 -4.41 -9.81
CA ASN A 96 -22.02 -5.72 -9.25
C ASN A 96 -22.18 -5.78 -7.70
N ASN A 97 -22.68 -4.71 -7.06
CA ASN A 97 -22.82 -4.60 -5.61
C ASN A 97 -21.53 -4.92 -4.86
N GLN A 98 -20.44 -4.24 -5.25
CA GLN A 98 -19.12 -4.45 -4.66
C GLN A 98 -18.28 -3.18 -4.61
N TYR A 99 -17.32 -3.17 -3.70
CA TYR A 99 -16.19 -2.24 -3.67
C TYR A 99 -14.96 -2.98 -4.16
N THR A 100 -14.18 -2.37 -5.06
CA THR A 100 -13.04 -3.02 -5.69
C THR A 100 -11.77 -2.19 -5.52
N LEU A 101 -10.65 -2.90 -5.43
CA LEU A 101 -9.31 -2.36 -5.35
C LEU A 101 -8.45 -3.08 -6.38
N ASP A 102 -8.04 -2.37 -7.43
CA ASP A 102 -7.14 -2.90 -8.45
C ASP A 102 -5.69 -2.71 -8.03
N ILE A 103 -4.90 -3.76 -8.11
CA ILE A 103 -3.46 -3.75 -7.88
C ILE A 103 -2.78 -4.51 -9.02
N ASN A 104 -2.26 -3.77 -9.99
CA ASN A 104 -1.56 -4.32 -11.15
C ASN A 104 -2.42 -5.33 -11.96
N GLY A 105 -3.71 -5.06 -12.12
CA GLY A 105 -4.65 -5.93 -12.82
C GLY A 105 -5.25 -7.06 -11.97
N GLU A 106 -4.86 -7.16 -10.71
CA GLU A 106 -5.41 -8.10 -9.73
C GLU A 106 -6.49 -7.41 -8.88
N LEU A 107 -7.73 -7.88 -8.98
CA LEU A 107 -8.89 -7.23 -8.38
C LEU A 107 -9.26 -7.83 -7.01
N ALA A 108 -8.98 -7.09 -5.95
CA ALA A 108 -9.52 -7.40 -4.62
C ALA A 108 -10.89 -6.74 -4.43
N LYS A 109 -11.82 -7.37 -3.71
CA LYS A 109 -13.21 -6.89 -3.61
C LYS A 109 -13.88 -7.19 -2.27
N VAL A 110 -14.83 -6.31 -1.91
CA VAL A 110 -15.81 -6.52 -0.85
C VAL A 110 -17.19 -6.48 -1.48
N LYS A 111 -17.95 -7.56 -1.38
CA LYS A 111 -19.34 -7.65 -1.87
C LYS A 111 -20.32 -7.28 -0.77
N TYR A 112 -21.41 -6.64 -1.17
CA TYR A 112 -22.49 -6.27 -0.25
C TYR A 112 -23.87 -6.65 -0.80
N GLN A 113 -24.86 -6.66 0.08
CA GLN A 113 -26.28 -6.70 -0.23
C GLN A 113 -26.93 -5.43 0.36
N LEU A 114 -27.73 -4.75 -0.43
CA LEU A 114 -28.48 -3.58 0.04
C LEU A 114 -29.86 -4.02 0.50
N LYS A 115 -30.19 -3.77 1.79
CA LYS A 115 -31.53 -4.04 2.37
C LYS A 115 -31.90 -2.90 3.31
N ASN A 116 -33.10 -2.34 3.15
CA ASN A 116 -33.63 -1.27 4.01
C ASN A 116 -32.61 -0.10 4.16
N ASN A 117 -31.98 0.30 3.07
CA ASN A 117 -30.95 1.35 3.01
C ASN A 117 -29.70 1.08 3.85
N LYS A 118 -29.46 -0.17 4.27
CA LYS A 118 -28.22 -0.62 4.93
C LYS A 118 -27.45 -1.56 4.01
N MET A 119 -26.12 -1.42 3.99
CA MET A 119 -25.22 -2.32 3.26
C MET A 119 -24.76 -3.46 4.18
N TYR A 120 -25.10 -4.69 3.81
CA TYR A 120 -24.63 -5.90 4.48
C TYR A 120 -23.35 -6.37 3.75
N LEU A 121 -22.19 -6.20 4.36
CA LEU A 121 -20.89 -6.59 3.80
C LEU A 121 -20.71 -8.09 3.96
N VAL A 122 -21.06 -8.84 2.93
CA VAL A 122 -21.26 -10.31 3.02
C VAL A 122 -20.01 -11.11 2.69
N HIS A 123 -19.10 -10.57 1.89
CA HIS A 123 -17.91 -11.31 1.43
C HIS A 123 -16.76 -10.37 1.14
N SER A 124 -15.54 -10.81 1.45
CA SER A 124 -14.30 -10.14 1.03
C SER A 124 -13.36 -11.14 0.37
N GLU A 125 -12.73 -10.73 -0.71
CA GLU A 125 -11.84 -11.56 -1.49
C GLU A 125 -10.57 -10.80 -1.87
N VAL A 126 -9.42 -11.46 -1.66
CA VAL A 126 -8.10 -10.97 -2.09
C VAL A 126 -7.47 -12.05 -2.96
N PRO A 127 -7.06 -11.72 -4.20
CA PRO A 127 -6.35 -12.63 -5.10
C PRO A 127 -5.16 -13.29 -4.41
N TYR A 128 -4.89 -14.53 -4.79
CA TYR A 128 -3.85 -15.35 -4.15
C TYR A 128 -2.50 -14.63 -4.11
N ASN A 129 -2.09 -14.01 -5.22
CA ASN A 129 -0.81 -13.32 -5.35
C ASN A 129 -0.67 -12.08 -4.44
N LEU A 130 -1.78 -11.53 -3.96
CA LEU A 130 -1.82 -10.35 -3.08
C LEU A 130 -2.00 -10.71 -1.60
N ARG A 131 -2.19 -11.99 -1.27
CA ARG A 131 -2.37 -12.43 0.11
C ARG A 131 -1.09 -12.27 0.93
N GLY A 132 -1.24 -12.11 2.25
CA GLY A 132 -0.11 -11.91 3.17
C GLY A 132 0.58 -10.55 3.07
N GLN A 133 0.09 -9.63 2.20
CA GLN A 133 0.66 -8.31 1.97
C GLN A 133 -0.09 -7.17 2.71
N GLY A 134 -1.08 -7.50 3.52
CA GLY A 134 -1.91 -6.51 4.21
C GLY A 134 -3.04 -5.91 3.36
N ILE A 135 -3.17 -6.34 2.10
CA ILE A 135 -4.17 -5.81 1.14
C ILE A 135 -5.60 -5.98 1.65
N GLY A 136 -5.92 -7.11 2.27
CA GLY A 136 -7.27 -7.35 2.81
C GLY A 136 -7.69 -6.30 3.83
N LYS A 137 -6.78 -5.87 4.72
CA LYS A 137 -7.05 -4.79 5.67
C LYS A 137 -7.27 -3.47 4.96
N VAL A 138 -6.39 -3.10 4.04
CA VAL A 138 -6.49 -1.85 3.25
C VAL A 138 -7.80 -1.82 2.47
N LEU A 139 -8.15 -2.91 1.78
CA LEU A 139 -9.40 -3.05 1.05
C LEU A 139 -10.62 -2.76 1.95
N VAL A 140 -10.69 -3.40 3.11
CA VAL A 140 -11.83 -3.26 4.03
C VAL A 140 -11.90 -1.86 4.62
N GLU A 141 -10.79 -1.30 5.09
CA GLU A 141 -10.75 0.06 5.65
C GLU A 141 -11.14 1.11 4.61
N LYS A 142 -10.63 1.02 3.37
CA LYS A 142 -11.02 1.91 2.26
C LYS A 142 -12.50 1.72 1.86
N THR A 143 -13.02 0.50 1.91
CA THR A 143 -14.45 0.25 1.73
C THR A 143 -15.26 0.99 2.77
N PHE A 144 -14.89 0.93 4.05
CA PHE A 144 -15.57 1.66 5.12
C PHE A 144 -15.54 3.18 4.90
N GLU A 145 -14.37 3.72 4.52
CA GLU A 145 -14.22 5.15 4.21
C GLU A 145 -15.12 5.57 3.06
N LYS A 146 -15.13 4.80 1.98
CA LYS A 146 -15.89 5.11 0.77
C LYS A 146 -17.39 5.05 1.04
N LEU A 147 -17.91 3.94 1.61
CA LEU A 147 -19.33 3.78 1.88
C LEU A 147 -19.84 4.84 2.88
N THR A 148 -19.05 5.18 3.90
CA THR A 148 -19.40 6.23 4.87
C THR A 148 -19.44 7.61 4.23
N SER A 149 -18.47 7.91 3.34
CA SER A 149 -18.46 9.18 2.58
C SER A 149 -19.63 9.30 1.61
N GLU A 150 -20.17 8.17 1.16
CA GLU A 150 -21.38 8.08 0.32
C GLU A 150 -22.68 8.12 1.13
N GLY A 151 -22.58 8.23 2.47
CA GLY A 151 -23.74 8.33 3.37
C GLY A 151 -24.40 6.98 3.71
N HIS A 152 -23.75 5.86 3.41
CA HIS A 152 -24.28 4.53 3.71
C HIS A 152 -23.94 4.09 5.15
N LYS A 153 -24.88 3.33 5.74
CA LYS A 153 -24.65 2.55 6.97
C LYS A 153 -24.34 1.11 6.59
N ALA A 154 -23.45 0.46 7.30
CA ALA A 154 -23.04 -0.90 6.99
C ALA A 154 -23.08 -1.84 8.19
N ILE A 155 -23.40 -3.11 7.89
CA ILE A 155 -23.36 -4.23 8.83
C ILE A 155 -22.33 -5.24 8.29
N ALA A 156 -21.35 -5.61 9.12
CA ALA A 156 -20.34 -6.58 8.76
C ALA A 156 -20.85 -8.01 8.99
N ILE A 157 -21.20 -8.71 7.92
CA ILE A 157 -21.58 -10.13 7.95
C ILE A 157 -20.34 -11.02 7.78
N CYS A 158 -19.46 -10.68 6.81
CA CYS A 158 -18.21 -11.39 6.59
C CYS A 158 -17.35 -11.34 7.86
N SER A 159 -16.89 -12.51 8.34
CA SER A 159 -16.08 -12.64 9.57
C SER A 159 -14.79 -11.80 9.53
N TYR A 160 -14.12 -11.76 8.38
CA TYR A 160 -12.92 -10.96 8.19
C TYR A 160 -13.21 -9.46 8.26
N VAL A 161 -14.25 -8.99 7.57
CA VAL A 161 -14.70 -7.59 7.61
C VAL A 161 -15.04 -7.17 9.04
N LYS A 162 -15.79 -8.03 9.77
CA LYS A 162 -16.12 -7.82 11.18
C LYS A 162 -14.90 -7.75 12.08
N ALA A 163 -13.90 -8.61 11.83
CA ALA A 163 -12.64 -8.60 12.59
C ALA A 163 -11.84 -7.30 12.36
N VAL A 164 -11.80 -6.79 11.13
CA VAL A 164 -11.16 -5.51 10.82
C VAL A 164 -11.87 -4.35 11.51
N ALA A 165 -13.21 -4.30 11.44
CA ALA A 165 -14.01 -3.27 12.11
C ALA A 165 -13.75 -3.24 13.62
N LYS A 166 -13.81 -4.40 14.30
CA LYS A 166 -13.61 -4.52 15.75
C LYS A 166 -12.21 -4.09 16.23
N ARG A 167 -11.19 -4.24 15.41
CA ARG A 167 -9.81 -3.85 15.75
C ARG A 167 -9.51 -2.37 15.59
N SER A 168 -10.42 -1.62 15.00
CA SER A 168 -10.26 -0.20 14.73
C SER A 168 -11.10 0.63 15.68
N GLU A 169 -10.49 1.53 16.43
CA GLU A 169 -11.19 2.48 17.31
C GLU A 169 -12.23 3.33 16.53
N LYS A 170 -11.90 3.67 15.29
CA LYS A 170 -12.78 4.43 14.39
C LYS A 170 -13.98 3.61 13.93
N TRP A 171 -13.76 2.39 13.49
CA TRP A 171 -14.79 1.62 12.79
C TRP A 171 -15.66 0.77 13.69
N LYS A 172 -15.21 0.40 14.89
CA LYS A 172 -15.97 -0.43 15.83
C LYS A 172 -17.31 0.20 16.28
N THR A 173 -17.44 1.53 16.16
CA THR A 173 -18.64 2.28 16.52
C THR A 173 -19.51 2.66 15.33
N ILE A 174 -19.00 2.56 14.10
CA ILE A 174 -19.64 2.99 12.86
C ILE A 174 -20.19 1.79 12.08
N ILE A 175 -19.45 0.67 12.10
CA ILE A 175 -19.81 -0.56 11.38
C ILE A 175 -20.41 -1.55 12.39
N GLU A 176 -21.69 -1.90 12.17
CA GLU A 176 -22.47 -2.82 13.01
C GLU A 176 -22.07 -4.30 12.78
#